data_b3324bd339108f8e93cb623540985a8b
#
_entry.id   b3324bd339108f8e93cb623540985a8b
#
_cell.length_a   1.000
_cell.length_b   1.000
_cell.length_c   1.000
_cell.angle_alpha   90.00
_cell.angle_beta   90.00
_cell.angle_gamma   90.00
#
_symmetry.space_group_name_H-M   'P 1'
#
loop_
_entity.id
_entity.type
_entity.pdbx_description
1 polymer ?
#
loop_
_entity_poly.entity_id
_entity_poly.type
_entity_poly.pdbx_seq_one_letter_code
_entity_poly.pdbx_strand_id
1 'polypeptide(L)'
;MKTQHEKIGRSDPNFQLLNFWAWHVKEDQEAARAEARIWLAMRATPWPQFYHQDILEPDDMQIVYDNIMAINEAFYKRDPNITAVPMELLDRLVDQCSSTSSLANIDHEIARIKKFEAAGLTDIVLRLYDKPDNSIKVIGEKVMPAFA
;
A
#
# COMPACT_ATOMS: atom_id res chain seq x y z
N MET A 1 -15.06 3.95 -12.45
CA MET A 1 -14.46 3.45 -13.71
C MET A 1 -15.46 2.68 -14.57
N LYS A 2 -16.22 1.71 -14.07
CA LYS A 2 -17.28 1.01 -14.83
C LYS A 2 -18.24 1.99 -15.54
N THR A 3 -18.72 3.01 -14.84
CA THR A 3 -19.61 4.06 -15.38
C THR A 3 -19.02 4.91 -16.50
N GLN A 4 -17.71 5.06 -16.59
CA GLN A 4 -17.07 5.77 -17.70
C GLN A 4 -16.92 4.88 -18.94
N HIS A 5 -16.65 3.58 -18.76
CA HIS A 5 -16.63 2.61 -19.85
C HIS A 5 -18.01 2.49 -20.52
N GLU A 6 -19.08 2.47 -19.73
CA GLU A 6 -20.45 2.48 -20.25
C GLU A 6 -20.76 3.75 -21.06
N LYS A 7 -20.29 4.92 -20.60
CA LYS A 7 -20.50 6.21 -21.31
C LYS A 7 -19.79 6.30 -22.66
N ILE A 8 -18.70 5.57 -22.86
CA ILE A 8 -17.97 5.53 -24.15
C ILE A 8 -18.30 4.30 -25.00
N GLY A 9 -19.37 3.57 -24.62
CA GLY A 9 -19.86 2.41 -25.40
C GLY A 9 -18.93 1.18 -25.34
N ARG A 10 -18.02 1.12 -24.39
CA ARG A 10 -17.15 -0.04 -24.13
C ARG A 10 -17.68 -0.82 -22.93
N SER A 11 -18.63 -1.70 -23.12
CA SER A 11 -19.02 -2.68 -22.11
C SER A 11 -18.37 -4.02 -22.45
N ASP A 12 -17.26 -4.32 -21.80
CA ASP A 12 -16.70 -5.66 -21.82
C ASP A 12 -17.04 -6.31 -20.47
N PRO A 13 -17.89 -7.34 -20.42
CA PRO A 13 -18.23 -8.04 -19.19
C PRO A 13 -17.01 -8.76 -18.58
N ASN A 14 -15.96 -9.00 -19.37
CA ASN A 14 -14.72 -9.64 -18.95
C ASN A 14 -13.62 -8.62 -18.59
N PHE A 15 -13.95 -7.34 -18.53
CA PHE A 15 -12.97 -6.30 -18.17
C PHE A 15 -12.47 -6.51 -16.75
N GLN A 16 -11.19 -6.79 -16.62
CA GLN A 16 -10.51 -6.94 -15.34
C GLN A 16 -9.82 -5.63 -14.95
N LEU A 17 -10.07 -5.20 -13.73
CA LEU A 17 -9.40 -4.08 -13.09
C LEU A 17 -8.51 -4.59 -11.97
N LEU A 18 -7.21 -4.55 -12.21
CA LEU A 18 -6.21 -5.10 -11.32
C LEU A 18 -5.47 -3.97 -10.58
N ASN A 19 -5.23 -4.15 -9.27
CA ASN A 19 -4.32 -3.31 -8.49
C ASN A 19 -3.10 -4.10 -8.03
N PHE A 20 -1.94 -3.47 -8.15
CA PHE A 20 -0.69 -3.98 -7.60
C PHE A 20 -0.47 -3.39 -6.20
N TRP A 21 -0.59 -4.22 -5.16
CA TRP A 21 -0.63 -3.76 -3.77
C TRP A 21 0.51 -4.37 -2.94
N ALA A 22 1.20 -3.56 -2.14
CA ALA A 22 2.27 -4.03 -1.26
C ALA A 22 1.69 -4.61 0.03
N TRP A 23 2.25 -5.74 0.47
CA TRP A 23 1.84 -6.45 1.66
C TRP A 23 2.99 -6.54 2.67
N HIS A 24 2.85 -5.83 3.79
CA HIS A 24 3.83 -5.73 4.87
C HIS A 24 3.26 -6.20 6.21
N VAL A 25 2.25 -7.07 6.21
CA VAL A 25 1.68 -7.59 7.46
C VAL A 25 2.70 -8.50 8.16
N LYS A 26 2.99 -8.19 9.43
CA LYS A 26 3.99 -8.87 10.27
C LYS A 26 3.39 -9.22 11.64
N GLU A 27 4.17 -9.85 12.51
CA GLU A 27 3.75 -10.16 13.89
C GLU A 27 3.43 -8.88 14.68
N ASP A 28 4.24 -7.83 14.53
CA ASP A 28 4.01 -6.55 15.17
C ASP A 28 3.97 -5.38 14.19
N GLN A 29 3.36 -4.27 14.61
CA GLN A 29 3.11 -3.10 13.81
C GLN A 29 4.39 -2.38 13.40
N GLU A 30 5.38 -2.29 14.28
CA GLU A 30 6.61 -1.56 13.97
C GLU A 30 7.47 -2.31 12.96
N ALA A 31 7.53 -3.64 13.06
CA ALA A 31 8.19 -4.46 12.04
C ALA A 31 7.52 -4.31 10.66
N ALA A 32 6.19 -4.22 10.63
CA ALA A 32 5.44 -3.98 9.41
C ALA A 32 5.78 -2.60 8.80
N ARG A 33 5.77 -1.54 9.62
CA ARG A 33 6.10 -0.17 9.19
C ARG A 33 7.56 -0.02 8.78
N ALA A 34 8.48 -0.63 9.54
CA ALA A 34 9.90 -0.61 9.20
C ALA A 34 10.17 -1.21 7.82
N GLU A 35 9.60 -2.38 7.52
CA GLU A 35 9.70 -2.94 6.17
C GLU A 35 9.05 -2.02 5.12
N ALA A 36 7.86 -1.48 5.38
CA ALA A 36 7.15 -0.63 4.44
C ALA A 36 7.93 0.67 4.14
N ARG A 37 8.59 1.28 5.15
CA ARG A 37 9.43 2.48 4.97
C ARG A 37 10.60 2.23 4.01
N ILE A 38 11.24 1.05 4.07
CA ILE A 38 12.29 0.69 3.11
C ILE A 38 11.76 0.69 1.67
N TRP A 39 10.51 0.28 1.47
CA TRP A 39 9.91 0.15 0.14
C TRP A 39 9.11 1.38 -0.29
N LEU A 40 9.06 2.43 0.55
CA LEU A 40 8.29 3.63 0.31
C LEU A 40 8.72 4.34 -0.98
N ALA A 41 10.01 4.32 -1.32
CA ALA A 41 10.54 4.84 -2.57
C ALA A 41 9.82 4.28 -3.81
N MET A 42 9.44 3.00 -3.77
CA MET A 42 8.73 2.34 -4.87
C MET A 42 7.24 2.69 -4.93
N ARG A 43 6.70 3.33 -3.89
CA ARG A 43 5.28 3.67 -3.74
C ARG A 43 5.02 5.17 -3.81
N ALA A 44 5.79 5.96 -3.06
CA ALA A 44 5.54 7.39 -2.94
C ALA A 44 6.26 8.23 -4.01
N THR A 45 7.48 7.85 -4.42
CA THR A 45 8.28 8.68 -5.32
C THR A 45 7.80 8.69 -6.78
N PRO A 46 7.28 7.59 -7.37
CA PRO A 46 6.82 7.61 -8.76
C PRO A 46 5.41 8.20 -8.91
N TRP A 47 4.72 8.49 -7.82
CA TRP A 47 3.35 8.98 -7.91
C TRP A 47 3.30 10.48 -8.16
N PRO A 48 2.43 10.94 -9.08
CA PRO A 48 2.15 12.36 -9.22
C PRO A 48 1.62 12.96 -7.92
N GLN A 49 2.00 14.21 -7.65
CA GLN A 49 1.63 14.92 -6.42
C GLN A 49 0.16 14.88 -6.08
N PHE A 50 -0.73 14.92 -7.09
CA PHE A 50 -2.16 14.93 -6.85
C PHE A 50 -2.71 13.65 -6.19
N TYR A 51 -2.00 12.52 -6.26
CA TYR A 51 -2.41 11.30 -5.53
C TYR A 51 -2.15 11.37 -4.04
N HIS A 52 -1.25 12.24 -3.61
CA HIS A 52 -0.91 12.36 -2.19
C HIS A 52 -1.83 13.34 -1.45
N GLN A 53 -2.58 14.19 -2.16
CA GLN A 53 -3.47 15.18 -1.55
C GLN A 53 -4.56 14.56 -0.68
N ASP A 54 -4.95 13.31 -0.95
CA ASP A 54 -5.92 12.57 -0.14
C ASP A 54 -5.29 11.88 1.08
N ILE A 55 -3.94 11.91 1.20
CA ILE A 55 -3.19 11.21 2.24
C ILE A 55 -2.56 12.19 3.23
N LEU A 56 -1.99 13.27 2.72
CA LEU A 56 -1.27 14.28 3.49
C LEU A 56 -1.79 15.68 3.18
N GLU A 57 -1.75 16.56 4.18
CA GLU A 57 -1.97 17.98 3.99
C GLU A 57 -0.84 18.59 3.10
N PRO A 58 -1.09 19.71 2.40
CA PRO A 58 -0.12 20.29 1.46
C PRO A 58 1.26 20.57 2.06
N ASP A 59 1.31 21.07 3.30
CA ASP A 59 2.58 21.36 3.99
C ASP A 59 3.35 20.08 4.33
N ASP A 60 2.66 19.05 4.80
CA ASP A 60 3.22 17.72 5.07
C ASP A 60 3.76 17.07 3.80
N MET A 61 3.03 17.22 2.69
CA MET A 61 3.49 16.76 1.38
C MET A 61 4.77 17.45 0.94
N GLN A 62 4.90 18.77 1.16
CA GLN A 62 6.09 19.49 0.80
C GLN A 62 7.31 18.96 1.55
N ILE A 63 7.17 18.65 2.85
CA ILE A 63 8.24 18.01 3.64
C ILE A 63 8.70 16.71 2.99
N VAL A 64 7.76 15.86 2.56
CA VAL A 64 8.08 14.58 1.90
C VAL A 64 8.81 14.79 0.58
N TYR A 65 8.36 15.73 -0.27
CA TYR A 65 8.99 16.00 -1.55
C TYR A 65 10.37 16.62 -1.43
N ASP A 66 10.57 17.55 -0.50
CA ASP A 66 11.86 18.16 -0.25
C ASP A 66 12.90 17.13 0.22
N ASN A 67 12.44 16.02 0.81
CA ASN A 67 13.27 14.94 1.35
C ASN A 67 13.17 13.62 0.56
N ILE A 68 12.70 13.67 -0.69
CA ILE A 68 12.50 12.46 -1.51
C ILE A 68 13.80 11.65 -1.69
N MET A 69 14.95 12.32 -1.69
CA MET A 69 16.25 11.65 -1.82
C MET A 69 16.57 10.79 -0.60
N ALA A 70 16.17 11.22 0.61
CA ALA A 70 16.36 10.41 1.82
C ALA A 70 15.47 9.15 1.80
N ILE A 71 14.26 9.26 1.27
CA ILE A 71 13.37 8.11 1.06
C ILE A 71 13.98 7.12 0.04
N ASN A 72 14.55 7.63 -1.05
CA ASN A 72 15.25 6.79 -2.03
C ASN A 72 16.48 6.12 -1.42
N GLU A 73 17.24 6.85 -0.61
CA GLU A 73 18.42 6.33 0.07
C GLU A 73 18.10 5.17 1.02
N ALA A 74 17.01 5.27 1.77
CA ALA A 74 16.49 4.20 2.63
C ALA A 74 16.26 2.90 1.84
N PHE A 75 15.72 3.00 0.64
CA PHE A 75 15.55 1.85 -0.26
C PHE A 75 16.88 1.22 -0.66
N TYR A 76 17.86 2.01 -1.08
CA TYR A 76 19.17 1.49 -1.52
C TYR A 76 19.97 0.90 -0.35
N LYS A 77 19.91 1.53 0.83
CA LYS A 77 20.62 1.09 2.04
C LYS A 77 19.90 -0.02 2.80
N ARG A 78 18.63 -0.28 2.49
CA ARG A 78 17.76 -1.18 3.27
C ARG A 78 17.64 -0.74 4.73
N ASP A 79 17.64 0.56 4.96
CA ASP A 79 17.52 1.17 6.28
C ASP A 79 16.15 1.84 6.43
N PRO A 80 15.30 1.43 7.39
CA PRO A 80 13.99 2.04 7.62
C PRO A 80 14.07 3.41 8.32
N ASN A 81 15.24 3.83 8.79
CA ASN A 81 15.44 5.04 9.58
C ASN A 81 15.62 6.27 8.68
N ILE A 82 14.50 6.85 8.24
CA ILE A 82 14.49 8.06 7.39
C ILE A 82 14.38 9.30 8.30
N THR A 83 15.51 9.78 8.80
CA THR A 83 15.54 10.87 9.80
C THR A 83 15.20 12.24 9.24
N ALA A 84 15.22 12.42 7.93
CA ALA A 84 14.93 13.69 7.25
C ALA A 84 13.43 14.02 7.18
N VAL A 85 12.56 13.04 7.41
CA VAL A 85 11.10 13.19 7.40
C VAL A 85 10.56 12.79 8.77
N PRO A 86 9.63 13.54 9.37
CA PRO A 86 8.97 13.14 10.61
C PRO A 86 8.37 11.73 10.50
N MET A 87 8.64 10.90 11.51
CA MET A 87 8.21 9.48 11.52
C MET A 87 6.70 9.34 11.35
N GLU A 88 5.93 10.24 11.95
CA GLU A 88 4.46 10.26 11.84
C GLU A 88 3.99 10.42 10.40
N LEU A 89 4.66 11.25 9.60
CA LEU A 89 4.33 11.41 8.18
C LEU A 89 4.68 10.16 7.38
N LEU A 90 5.82 9.54 7.67
CA LEU A 90 6.23 8.28 7.05
C LEU A 90 5.22 7.16 7.36
N ASP A 91 4.79 7.08 8.62
CA ASP A 91 3.82 6.06 9.04
C ASP A 91 2.46 6.26 8.39
N ARG A 92 1.98 7.51 8.28
CA ARG A 92 0.75 7.82 7.54
C ARG A 92 0.86 7.40 6.07
N LEU A 93 1.98 7.68 5.42
CA LEU A 93 2.21 7.28 4.04
C LEU A 93 2.18 5.76 3.86
N VAL A 94 2.95 5.02 4.66
CA VAL A 94 3.01 3.56 4.51
C VAL A 94 1.68 2.89 4.85
N ASP A 95 0.98 3.38 5.87
CA ASP A 95 -0.34 2.86 6.27
C ASP A 95 -1.41 3.10 5.19
N GLN A 96 -1.29 4.17 4.39
CA GLN A 96 -2.24 4.46 3.31
C GLN A 96 -1.85 3.80 1.98
N CYS A 97 -0.55 3.67 1.69
CA CYS A 97 -0.05 3.20 0.40
C CYS A 97 0.16 1.69 0.32
N SER A 98 -0.02 0.96 1.43
CA SER A 98 0.20 -0.48 1.51
C SER A 98 -0.60 -1.13 2.64
N SER A 99 -0.68 -2.47 2.64
CA SER A 99 -1.14 -3.23 3.80
C SER A 99 0.00 -3.28 4.81
N THR A 100 -0.07 -2.42 5.82
CA THR A 100 0.96 -2.25 6.84
C THR A 100 0.31 -2.40 8.21
N SER A 101 0.25 -3.62 8.73
CA SER A 101 -0.40 -3.90 10.01
C SER A 101 0.23 -5.07 10.75
N SER A 102 -0.09 -5.20 12.04
CA SER A 102 0.19 -6.42 12.78
C SER A 102 -0.79 -7.53 12.43
N LEU A 103 -0.39 -8.79 12.63
CA LEU A 103 -1.30 -9.95 12.47
C LEU A 103 -2.53 -9.88 13.37
N ALA A 104 -2.43 -9.22 14.51
CA ALA A 104 -3.57 -9.00 15.40
C ALA A 104 -4.65 -8.11 14.77
N ASN A 105 -4.28 -7.26 13.82
CA ASN A 105 -5.16 -6.33 13.12
C ASN A 105 -5.46 -6.76 11.68
N ILE A 106 -5.30 -8.03 11.35
CA ILE A 106 -5.49 -8.55 9.97
C ILE A 106 -6.88 -8.23 9.40
N ASP A 107 -7.90 -8.17 10.24
CA ASP A 107 -9.27 -7.85 9.83
C ASP A 107 -9.39 -6.45 9.24
N HIS A 108 -8.55 -5.51 9.67
CA HIS A 108 -8.47 -4.17 9.06
C HIS A 108 -8.01 -4.25 7.60
N GLU A 109 -7.01 -5.08 7.30
CA GLU A 109 -6.52 -5.27 5.94
C GLU A 109 -7.53 -6.02 5.06
N ILE A 110 -8.21 -7.01 5.60
CA ILE A 110 -9.33 -7.69 4.91
C ILE A 110 -10.44 -6.68 4.57
N ALA A 111 -10.81 -5.83 5.51
CA ALA A 111 -11.81 -4.78 5.27
C ALA A 111 -11.35 -3.77 4.20
N ARG A 112 -10.05 -3.44 4.15
CA ARG A 112 -9.46 -2.59 3.10
C ARG A 112 -9.60 -3.22 1.72
N ILE A 113 -9.25 -4.51 1.57
CA ILE A 113 -9.36 -5.23 0.30
C ILE A 113 -10.84 -5.31 -0.14
N LYS A 114 -11.77 -5.53 0.80
CA LYS A 114 -13.22 -5.48 0.50
C LYS A 114 -13.68 -4.11 0.00
N LYS A 115 -13.07 -3.01 0.47
CA LYS A 115 -13.35 -1.67 -0.10
C LYS A 115 -12.85 -1.54 -1.54
N PHE A 116 -11.70 -2.14 -1.88
CA PHE A 116 -11.22 -2.18 -3.26
C PHE A 116 -12.17 -2.96 -4.16
N GLU A 117 -12.64 -4.12 -3.73
CA GLU A 117 -13.65 -4.91 -4.42
C GLU A 117 -14.94 -4.10 -4.63
N ALA A 118 -15.45 -3.47 -3.57
CA ALA A 118 -16.65 -2.62 -3.64
C ALA A 118 -16.47 -1.41 -4.58
N ALA A 119 -15.24 -0.89 -4.72
CA ALA A 119 -14.88 0.16 -5.66
C ALA A 119 -14.75 -0.36 -7.11
N GLY A 120 -14.88 -1.66 -7.33
CA GLY A 120 -14.91 -2.30 -8.65
C GLY A 120 -13.59 -2.94 -9.09
N LEU A 121 -12.60 -3.11 -8.20
CA LEU A 121 -11.48 -3.97 -8.50
C LEU A 121 -11.97 -5.41 -8.64
N THR A 122 -11.47 -6.09 -9.67
CA THR A 122 -11.75 -7.52 -9.92
C THR A 122 -10.62 -8.40 -9.39
N ASP A 123 -9.42 -7.87 -9.37
CA ASP A 123 -8.21 -8.60 -9.01
C ASP A 123 -7.27 -7.74 -8.17
N ILE A 124 -6.53 -8.37 -7.26
CA ILE A 124 -5.45 -7.75 -6.52
C ILE A 124 -4.21 -8.63 -6.59
N VAL A 125 -3.07 -8.03 -6.96
CA VAL A 125 -1.77 -8.69 -6.93
C VAL A 125 -1.02 -8.21 -5.69
N LEU A 126 -0.85 -9.09 -4.71
CA LEU A 126 -0.11 -8.79 -3.50
C LEU A 126 1.39 -8.97 -3.74
N ARG A 127 2.15 -7.90 -3.63
CA ARG A 127 3.60 -7.96 -3.65
C ARG A 127 4.11 -8.26 -2.24
N LEU A 128 4.74 -9.40 -2.10
CA LEU A 128 5.35 -9.87 -0.85
C LEU A 128 6.83 -9.50 -0.81
N TYR A 129 7.34 -9.32 0.39
CA TYR A 129 8.72 -8.92 0.64
C TYR A 129 9.41 -9.93 1.55
N ASP A 130 10.10 -9.50 2.59
CA ASP A 130 10.84 -10.39 3.47
C ASP A 130 9.99 -11.58 3.99
N LYS A 131 10.56 -12.78 3.94
CA LYS A 131 9.92 -14.05 4.35
C LYS A 131 8.55 -14.29 3.68
N PRO A 132 8.49 -14.37 2.35
CA PRO A 132 7.24 -14.49 1.61
C PRO A 132 6.41 -15.72 1.99
N ASP A 133 7.03 -16.81 2.42
CA ASP A 133 6.35 -18.04 2.84
C ASP A 133 5.36 -17.78 4.00
N ASN A 134 5.78 -17.00 5.00
CA ASN A 134 4.91 -16.61 6.11
C ASN A 134 3.72 -15.77 5.62
N SER A 135 3.98 -14.82 4.71
CA SER A 135 2.92 -13.99 4.14
C SER A 135 1.94 -14.82 3.31
N ILE A 136 2.41 -15.76 2.49
CA ILE A 136 1.58 -16.67 1.70
C ILE A 136 0.68 -17.49 2.61
N LYS A 137 1.23 -18.04 3.70
CA LYS A 137 0.45 -18.81 4.69
C LYS A 137 -0.66 -17.96 5.33
N VAL A 138 -0.31 -16.76 5.80
CA VAL A 138 -1.30 -15.83 6.39
C VAL A 138 -2.38 -15.46 5.40
N ILE A 139 -2.02 -15.15 4.16
CA ILE A 139 -2.97 -14.80 3.11
C ILE A 139 -3.91 -15.98 2.84
N GLY A 140 -3.36 -17.20 2.68
CA GLY A 140 -4.15 -18.41 2.42
C GLY A 140 -5.10 -18.79 3.56
N GLU A 141 -4.64 -18.67 4.81
CA GLU A 141 -5.39 -19.10 5.98
C GLU A 141 -6.38 -18.05 6.50
N LYS A 142 -6.08 -16.77 6.36
CA LYS A 142 -6.87 -15.69 6.98
C LYS A 142 -7.54 -14.75 5.99
N VAL A 143 -6.89 -14.44 4.87
CA VAL A 143 -7.40 -13.45 3.91
C VAL A 143 -8.30 -14.12 2.86
N MET A 144 -7.81 -15.14 2.17
CA MET A 144 -8.57 -15.79 1.10
C MET A 144 -9.95 -16.28 1.51
N PRO A 145 -10.15 -16.90 2.71
CA PRO A 145 -11.48 -17.35 3.13
C PRO A 145 -12.52 -16.23 3.25
N ALA A 146 -12.09 -14.99 3.39
CA ALA A 146 -13.01 -13.85 3.48
C ALA A 146 -13.58 -13.41 2.12
N PHE A 147 -13.08 -14.00 1.00
CA PHE A 147 -13.47 -13.71 -0.39
C PHE A 147 -13.95 -14.96 -1.15
N ALA A 148 -14.11 -16.09 -0.46
CA ALA A 148 -14.61 -17.36 -1.02
C ALA A 148 -16.14 -17.40 -1.11
#